data_cdd03409047463fb0f13edfd3e178e81
#
_entry.id   cdd03409047463fb0f13edfd3e178e81
#
_cell.length_a   1.000
_cell.length_b   1.000
_cell.length_c   1.000
_cell.angle_alpha   90.00
_cell.angle_beta   90.00
_cell.angle_gamma   90.00
#
_symmetry.space_group_name_H-M   'P 1'
#
loop_
_entity.id
_entity.type
_entity.pdbx_description
1 polymer ?
#
loop_
_entity_poly.entity_id
_entity_poly.type
_entity_poly.pdbx_seq_one_letter_code
_entity_poly.pdbx_strand_id
1 'polypeptide(L)'
;IREIAEETGIVVETSQCLLEIDEYYGDWKWVNRYFICKAIGTTEIKQTEREIQVGMEPRWLEISEIKNIFSQYDSYKGIHEMRSGMYLREYTALRVMQIP
;
A
#
# COMPACT_ATOMS: atom_id res chain seq x y z
N ILE A 1 -1.52 -12.71 3.26
CA ILE A 1 -0.16 -13.18 3.59
C ILE A 1 0.44 -13.93 2.42
N ARG A 2 -0.28 -14.89 1.87
CA ARG A 2 0.19 -15.64 0.69
C ARG A 2 0.45 -14.70 -0.49
N GLU A 3 -0.45 -13.76 -0.73
CA GLU A 3 -0.34 -12.80 -1.84
C GLU A 3 0.87 -11.88 -1.68
N ILE A 4 1.15 -11.45 -0.46
CA ILE A 4 2.35 -10.64 -0.18
C ILE A 4 3.60 -11.44 -0.53
N ALA A 5 3.68 -12.70 -0.11
CA ALA A 5 4.81 -13.55 -0.42
C ALA A 5 4.96 -13.80 -1.93
N GLU A 6 3.86 -14.02 -2.63
CA GLU A 6 3.88 -14.25 -4.08
C GLU A 6 4.32 -13.00 -4.85
N GLU A 7 3.91 -11.81 -4.42
CA GLU A 7 4.19 -10.56 -5.10
C GLU A 7 5.57 -9.99 -4.77
N THR A 8 6.03 -10.16 -3.54
CA THR A 8 7.24 -9.50 -3.05
C THR A 8 8.39 -10.45 -2.74
N GLY A 9 8.13 -11.74 -2.58
CA GLY A 9 9.13 -12.70 -2.11
C GLY A 9 9.40 -12.61 -0.61
N ILE A 10 8.60 -11.86 0.13
CA ILE A 10 8.75 -11.67 1.57
C ILE A 10 7.64 -12.40 2.31
N VAL A 11 8.01 -13.31 3.21
CA VAL A 11 7.07 -13.96 4.11
C VAL A 11 6.93 -13.10 5.35
N VAL A 12 5.69 -12.75 5.70
CA VAL A 12 5.42 -11.87 6.81
C VAL A 12 4.53 -12.54 7.84
N GLU A 13 4.69 -12.11 9.09
CA GLU A 13 3.80 -12.42 10.18
C GLU A 13 2.99 -11.16 10.47
N THR A 14 1.66 -11.26 10.45
CA THR A 14 0.79 -10.13 10.70
C THR A 14 0.40 -10.07 12.16
N SER A 15 0.28 -8.83 12.67
CA SER A 15 -0.33 -8.57 13.97
C SER A 15 -1.81 -8.21 13.77
N GLN A 16 -2.42 -7.61 14.78
CA GLN A 16 -3.80 -7.14 14.67
C GLN A 16 -3.93 -5.96 13.71
N CYS A 17 -5.13 -5.75 13.20
CA CYS A 17 -5.45 -4.59 12.38
C CYS A 17 -5.34 -3.32 13.22
N LEU A 18 -4.53 -2.36 12.75
CA LEU A 18 -4.31 -1.10 13.45
C LEU A 18 -5.24 0.01 13.00
N LEU A 19 -5.71 -0.05 11.77
CA LEU A 19 -6.48 1.03 11.16
C LEU A 19 -7.35 0.48 10.05
N GLU A 20 -8.55 1.04 9.95
CA GLU A 20 -9.44 0.78 8.82
C GLU A 20 -9.85 2.12 8.23
N ILE A 21 -9.71 2.27 6.92
CA ILE A 21 -10.12 3.46 6.20
C ILE A 21 -11.19 3.07 5.18
N ASP A 22 -12.34 3.71 5.28
CA ASP A 22 -13.42 3.53 4.33
C ASP A 22 -13.35 4.64 3.27
N GLU A 23 -13.40 4.23 2.01
CA GLU A 23 -13.48 5.15 0.89
C GLU A 23 -14.84 5.03 0.23
N TYR A 24 -15.47 6.16 -0.05
CA TYR A 24 -16.80 6.21 -0.66
C TYR A 24 -16.72 6.78 -2.07
N TYR A 25 -17.26 6.02 -3.03
CA TYR A 25 -17.31 6.40 -4.45
C TYR A 25 -18.75 6.23 -4.92
N GLY A 26 -19.57 7.25 -4.77
CA GLY A 26 -20.99 7.16 -5.08
C GLY A 26 -21.67 6.08 -4.25
N ASP A 27 -22.18 5.02 -4.90
CA ASP A 27 -22.83 3.91 -4.22
C ASP A 27 -21.88 2.82 -3.75
N TRP A 28 -20.59 2.97 -4.01
CA TRP A 28 -19.57 1.99 -3.66
C TRP A 28 -18.83 2.41 -2.40
N LYS A 29 -18.47 1.40 -1.60
CA LYS A 29 -17.60 1.59 -0.45
C LYS A 29 -16.46 0.59 -0.50
N TRP A 30 -15.25 1.10 -0.40
CA TRP A 30 -14.05 0.28 -0.26
C TRP A 30 -13.57 0.34 1.19
N VAL A 31 -13.32 -0.84 1.78
CA VAL A 31 -12.78 -0.94 3.13
C VAL A 31 -11.33 -1.33 3.04
N ASN A 32 -10.45 -0.50 3.60
CA ASN A 32 -9.01 -0.71 3.57
C ASN A 32 -8.52 -0.95 4.99
N ARG A 33 -7.88 -2.08 5.22
CA ARG A 33 -7.34 -2.45 6.53
C ARG A 33 -5.83 -2.43 6.49
N TYR A 34 -5.24 -1.86 7.53
CA TYR A 34 -3.80 -1.67 7.63
C TYR A 34 -3.24 -2.47 8.81
N PHE A 35 -2.20 -3.24 8.52
CA PHE A 35 -1.52 -4.10 9.48
C PHE A 35 -0.05 -3.76 9.52
N ILE A 36 0.56 -3.83 10.70
CA ILE A 36 2.02 -3.87 10.80
C ILE A 36 2.41 -5.34 10.70
N CYS A 37 3.35 -5.62 9.81
CA CYS A 37 3.83 -6.97 9.56
C CYS A 37 5.32 -7.05 9.90
N LYS A 38 5.74 -8.23 10.37
CA LYS A 38 7.14 -8.54 10.59
C LYS A 38 7.59 -9.48 9.48
N ALA A 39 8.68 -9.14 8.80
CA ALA A 39 9.28 -10.04 7.82
C ALA A 39 9.99 -11.18 8.56
N ILE A 40 9.58 -12.42 8.28
CA ILE A 40 10.13 -13.60 8.95
C ILE A 40 10.90 -14.52 8.02
N GLY A 41 10.92 -14.24 6.74
CA GLY A 41 11.64 -15.06 5.77
C GLY A 41 11.46 -14.55 4.36
N THR A 42 12.04 -15.26 3.42
CA THR A 42 11.93 -14.97 2.00
C THR A 42 11.47 -16.22 1.24
N THR A 43 10.87 -16.00 0.09
CA THR A 43 10.45 -17.06 -0.81
C THR A 43 10.57 -16.58 -2.25
N GLU A 44 10.31 -17.46 -3.19
CA GLU A 44 10.34 -17.12 -4.60
C GLU A 44 9.16 -16.21 -4.95
N ILE A 45 9.42 -15.17 -5.77
CA ILE A 45 8.38 -14.29 -6.29
C ILE A 45 7.58 -15.03 -7.35
N LYS A 46 6.24 -14.96 -7.24
CA LYS A 46 5.32 -15.60 -8.18
C LYS A 46 4.28 -14.57 -8.65
N GLN A 47 4.75 -13.59 -9.39
CA GLN A 47 3.87 -12.56 -9.93
C GLN A 47 2.99 -13.11 -11.03
N THR A 48 1.78 -12.55 -11.16
CA THR A 48 0.89 -12.87 -12.25
C THR A 48 1.45 -12.30 -13.56
N GLU A 49 0.98 -12.83 -14.69
CA GLU A 49 1.40 -12.37 -16.00
C GLU A 49 1.13 -10.86 -16.18
N ARG A 50 -0.01 -10.37 -15.70
CA ARG A 50 -0.35 -8.95 -15.75
C ARG A 50 0.61 -8.11 -14.92
N GLU A 51 0.98 -8.55 -13.74
CA GLU A 51 1.92 -7.85 -12.88
C GLU A 51 3.30 -7.72 -13.54
N ILE A 52 3.75 -8.77 -14.20
CA ILE A 52 5.00 -8.77 -14.97
C ILE A 52 4.89 -7.79 -16.15
N GLN A 53 3.78 -7.80 -16.88
CA GLN A 53 3.57 -6.93 -18.04
C GLN A 53 3.58 -5.45 -17.69
N VAL A 54 3.02 -5.06 -16.55
CA VAL A 54 2.98 -3.66 -16.11
C VAL A 54 4.28 -3.23 -15.42
N GLY A 55 5.26 -4.12 -15.31
CA GLY A 55 6.54 -3.82 -14.70
C GLY A 55 6.49 -3.67 -13.18
N MET A 56 5.58 -4.39 -12.54
CA MET A 56 5.46 -4.36 -11.08
C MET A 56 6.74 -4.88 -10.43
N GLU A 57 7.31 -4.09 -9.54
CA GLU A 57 8.57 -4.41 -8.88
C GLU A 57 8.49 -4.05 -7.40
N PRO A 58 8.70 -5.01 -6.49
CA PRO A 58 8.75 -4.71 -5.05
C PRO A 58 10.02 -3.95 -4.72
N ARG A 59 9.89 -2.95 -3.81
CA ARG A 59 11.02 -2.13 -3.36
C ARG A 59 10.93 -1.86 -1.87
N TRP A 60 12.08 -1.80 -1.24
CA TRP A 60 12.22 -1.30 0.12
C TRP A 60 12.53 0.20 0.08
N LEU A 61 11.73 0.98 0.78
CA LEU A 61 11.92 2.43 0.86
C LEU A 61 11.95 2.86 2.31
N GLU A 62 12.69 3.94 2.59
CA GLU A 62 12.64 4.57 3.90
C GLU A 62 11.25 5.16 4.15
N ILE A 63 10.79 5.13 5.39
CA ILE A 63 9.47 5.66 5.77
C ILE A 63 9.34 7.13 5.33
N SER A 64 10.40 7.92 5.49
CA SER A 64 10.39 9.33 5.09
C SER A 64 10.17 9.50 3.58
N GLU A 65 10.74 8.63 2.77
CA GLU A 65 10.55 8.65 1.32
C GLU A 65 9.12 8.29 0.94
N ILE A 66 8.55 7.28 1.59
CA ILE A 66 7.17 6.86 1.36
C ILE A 66 6.21 7.98 1.72
N LYS A 67 6.40 8.62 2.86
CA LYS A 67 5.58 9.76 3.29
C LYS A 67 5.67 10.92 2.30
N ASN A 68 6.87 11.21 1.81
CA ASN A 68 7.07 12.27 0.83
C ASN A 68 6.33 11.99 -0.48
N ILE A 69 6.39 10.74 -0.96
CA ILE A 69 5.69 10.34 -2.18
C ILE A 69 4.17 10.53 -2.02
N PHE A 70 3.59 9.99 -0.96
CA PHE A 70 2.15 10.06 -0.76
C PHE A 70 1.66 11.46 -0.37
N SER A 71 2.52 12.30 0.22
CA SER A 71 2.16 13.68 0.53
C SER A 71 1.88 14.52 -0.72
N GLN A 72 2.28 14.02 -1.88
CA GLN A 72 2.08 14.71 -3.17
C GLN A 72 0.71 14.42 -3.80
N TYR A 73 -0.23 13.91 -3.04
CA TYR A 73 -1.56 13.55 -3.54
C TYR A 73 -2.27 14.71 -4.26
N ASP A 74 -2.07 15.95 -3.79
CA ASP A 74 -2.68 17.13 -4.40
C ASP A 74 -2.14 17.43 -5.80
N SER A 75 -0.91 17.02 -6.11
CA SER A 75 -0.33 17.22 -7.44
C SER A 75 -1.08 16.49 -8.54
N TYR A 76 -1.79 15.43 -8.19
CA TYR A 76 -2.55 14.62 -9.14
C TYR A 76 -4.02 14.99 -9.21
N LYS A 77 -4.46 15.90 -8.36
CA LYS A 77 -5.85 16.36 -8.33
C LYS A 77 -6.19 17.10 -9.63
N GLY A 78 -7.24 16.66 -10.31
CA GLY A 78 -7.62 17.20 -11.61
C GLY A 78 -6.83 16.63 -12.78
N ILE A 79 -5.76 15.86 -12.53
CA ILE A 79 -4.93 15.21 -13.56
C ILE A 79 -5.15 13.70 -13.53
N HIS A 80 -5.05 13.10 -12.36
CA HIS A 80 -5.23 11.66 -12.16
C HIS A 80 -5.92 11.44 -10.81
N GLU A 81 -7.25 11.54 -10.82
CA GLU A 81 -8.05 11.50 -9.59
C GLU A 81 -7.90 10.20 -8.80
N MET A 82 -7.81 9.07 -9.47
CA MET A 82 -7.62 7.78 -8.80
C MET A 82 -6.30 7.75 -8.02
N ARG A 83 -5.22 8.22 -8.63
CA ARG A 83 -3.90 8.28 -7.98
C ARG A 83 -3.92 9.25 -6.81
N SER A 84 -4.56 10.42 -6.98
CA SER A 84 -4.73 11.39 -5.91
C SER A 84 -5.43 10.76 -4.70
N GLY A 85 -6.54 10.06 -4.92
CA GLY A 85 -7.29 9.39 -3.87
C GLY A 85 -6.49 8.30 -3.16
N MET A 86 -5.78 7.46 -3.92
CA MET A 86 -4.94 6.41 -3.36
C MET A 86 -3.80 6.98 -2.52
N TYR A 87 -3.12 8.01 -3.00
CA TYR A 87 -2.03 8.64 -2.28
C TYR A 87 -2.51 9.32 -1.00
N LEU A 88 -3.66 9.99 -1.04
CA LEU A 88 -4.26 10.60 0.14
C LEU A 88 -4.59 9.54 1.20
N ARG A 89 -5.16 8.42 0.79
CA ARG A 89 -5.48 7.31 1.68
C ARG A 89 -4.22 6.79 2.38
N GLU A 90 -3.17 6.51 1.62
CA GLU A 90 -1.93 5.98 2.16
C GLU A 90 -1.22 7.00 3.07
N TYR A 91 -1.23 8.27 2.69
CA TYR A 91 -0.65 9.33 3.50
C TYR A 91 -1.39 9.46 4.83
N THR A 92 -2.73 9.42 4.80
CA THR A 92 -3.57 9.47 5.99
C THR A 92 -3.28 8.30 6.91
N ALA A 93 -3.16 7.09 6.36
CA ALA A 93 -2.84 5.89 7.12
C ALA A 93 -1.50 6.04 7.86
N LEU A 94 -0.46 6.50 7.18
CA LEU A 94 0.86 6.70 7.78
C LEU A 94 0.83 7.70 8.92
N ARG A 95 0.07 8.78 8.76
CA ARG A 95 -0.07 9.81 9.81
C ARG A 95 -0.83 9.30 11.03
N VAL A 96 -1.97 8.63 10.80
CA VAL A 96 -2.82 8.12 11.88
C VAL A 96 -2.11 7.03 12.68
N MET A 97 -1.39 6.14 12.02
CA MET A 97 -0.61 5.09 12.67
C MET A 97 0.66 5.62 13.36
N GLN A 98 0.96 6.90 13.19
CA GLN A 98 2.15 7.55 13.79
C GLN A 98 3.45 6.85 13.40
N ILE A 99 3.54 6.45 12.13
CA ILE A 99 4.77 5.89 11.57
C ILE A 99 5.77 7.03 11.39
N PRO A 100 6.93 6.98 12.05
CA PRO A 100 7.91 8.07 12.00
C PRO A 100 8.56 8.26 10.64
#